data_0333d12691c9071bbfd424377388e1f9
#
_entry.id   0333d12691c9071bbfd424377388e1f9
#
_cell.length_a   1.000
_cell.length_b   1.000
_cell.length_c   1.000
_cell.angle_alpha   90.00
_cell.angle_beta   90.00
_cell.angle_gamma   90.00
#
_symmetry.space_group_name_H-M   'P 1'
#
loop_
_entity.id
_entity.type
_entity.pdbx_description
1 polymer ?
#
loop_
_entity_poly.entity_id
_entity_poly.type
_entity_poly.pdbx_seq_one_letter_code
_entity_poly.pdbx_strand_id
1 'polypeptide(L)'
;MALLIDGKRISAEIKDELKEEVAQLKEQGITGALAVIQVGNDPASSVYVRNKKRACEYIGIDSLSYELPEETSQDELLALIDKLNKEEHVKGILVQLPLPNGIDEDAVIRAISPKKDVDGFHPENVGALMIGQKGYISCTPAGIIQLLKRSDIDIEGKHCVIVGRSNIVGKPMAILMLRENATVTVTHSKTRNLKEICKEADILIVAIGKKEFIDASYVKDGAVVIDVGIHRDENNKLSGDVKFDEVEPLCSAITPVPGGVGPMTIAMLMNNCVEAMRHE
;
A
#
# COMPACT_ATOMS: atom_id res chain seq x y z
N MET A 1 -22.98 14.84 7.53
CA MET A 1 -21.51 14.85 7.38
C MET A 1 -21.06 13.41 7.32
N ALA A 2 -20.22 13.07 6.36
CA ALA A 2 -19.63 11.76 6.22
C ALA A 2 -18.71 11.45 7.41
N LEU A 3 -18.56 10.16 7.74
CA LEU A 3 -17.50 9.69 8.64
C LEU A 3 -16.15 9.88 7.95
N LEU A 4 -15.25 10.67 8.53
CA LEU A 4 -13.86 10.74 8.05
C LEU A 4 -13.10 9.51 8.53
N ILE A 5 -12.63 8.69 7.58
CA ILE A 5 -11.82 7.51 7.85
C ILE A 5 -10.39 7.96 8.16
N ASP A 6 -10.06 8.06 9.44
CA ASP A 6 -8.77 8.59 9.93
C ASP A 6 -7.65 7.54 9.84
N GLY A 7 -6.97 7.52 8.70
CA GLY A 7 -5.85 6.62 8.49
C GLY A 7 -4.61 6.96 9.31
N LYS A 8 -4.44 8.20 9.77
CA LYS A 8 -3.34 8.55 10.69
C LYS A 8 -3.55 7.86 12.04
N ARG A 9 -4.75 7.96 12.61
CA ARG A 9 -5.10 7.31 13.88
C ARG A 9 -4.94 5.79 13.77
N ILE A 10 -5.57 5.18 12.77
CA ILE A 10 -5.54 3.72 12.57
C ILE A 10 -4.10 3.22 12.33
N SER A 11 -3.31 3.93 11.52
CA SER A 11 -1.89 3.61 11.30
C SER A 11 -1.05 3.71 12.59
N ALA A 12 -1.36 4.65 13.49
CA ALA A 12 -0.69 4.76 14.77
C ALA A 12 -1.03 3.56 15.68
N GLU A 13 -2.31 3.23 15.81
CA GLU A 13 -2.76 2.07 16.58
C GLU A 13 -2.09 0.76 16.13
N ILE A 14 -2.04 0.50 14.82
CA ILE A 14 -1.37 -0.69 14.28
C ILE A 14 0.13 -0.69 14.61
N LYS A 15 0.80 0.46 14.50
CA LYS A 15 2.23 0.54 14.84
C LYS A 15 2.49 0.36 16.34
N ASP A 16 1.56 0.79 17.21
CA ASP A 16 1.66 0.55 18.64
C ASP A 16 1.51 -0.95 18.96
N GLU A 17 0.53 -1.63 18.35
CA GLU A 17 0.36 -3.08 18.43
C GLU A 17 1.63 -3.83 17.96
N LEU A 18 2.18 -3.44 16.81
CA LEU A 18 3.41 -4.04 16.27
C LEU A 18 4.64 -3.78 17.14
N LYS A 19 4.74 -2.62 17.78
CA LYS A 19 5.82 -2.28 18.71
C LYS A 19 5.83 -3.20 19.92
N GLU A 20 4.67 -3.47 20.50
CA GLU A 20 4.53 -4.42 21.60
C GLU A 20 4.94 -5.83 21.19
N GLU A 21 4.53 -6.24 19.99
CA GLU A 21 4.87 -7.54 19.44
C GLU A 21 6.38 -7.68 19.16
N VAL A 22 7.01 -6.68 18.55
CA VAL A 22 8.46 -6.66 18.31
C VAL A 22 9.22 -6.75 19.63
N ALA A 23 8.76 -6.11 20.71
CA ALA A 23 9.36 -6.23 22.02
C ALA A 23 9.32 -7.69 22.53
N GLN A 24 8.19 -8.38 22.38
CA GLN A 24 8.05 -9.80 22.75
C GLN A 24 8.94 -10.72 21.90
N LEU A 25 9.05 -10.47 20.59
CA LEU A 25 9.97 -11.23 19.72
C LEU A 25 11.42 -11.05 20.14
N LYS A 26 11.83 -9.83 20.51
CA LYS A 26 13.18 -9.55 21.00
C LYS A 26 13.50 -10.28 22.31
N GLU A 27 12.54 -10.40 23.23
CA GLU A 27 12.71 -11.19 24.46
C GLU A 27 12.96 -12.68 24.15
N GLN A 28 12.47 -13.16 23.02
CA GLN A 28 12.73 -14.52 22.51
C GLN A 28 14.02 -14.64 21.70
N GLY A 29 14.80 -13.55 21.56
CA GLY A 29 16.03 -13.50 20.78
C GLY A 29 15.80 -13.29 19.27
N ILE A 30 14.56 -13.06 18.83
CA ILE A 30 14.22 -12.84 17.42
C ILE A 30 14.39 -11.36 17.10
N THR A 31 15.27 -11.06 16.15
CA THR A 31 15.52 -9.69 15.65
C THR A 31 15.49 -9.69 14.13
N GLY A 32 15.32 -8.52 13.54
CA GLY A 32 15.28 -8.41 12.09
C GLY A 32 15.45 -6.98 11.58
N ALA A 33 15.82 -6.89 10.32
CA ALA A 33 16.01 -5.63 9.62
C ALA A 33 15.17 -5.55 8.35
N LEU A 34 14.70 -4.33 8.05
CA LEU A 34 14.20 -3.96 6.74
C LEU A 34 15.33 -3.29 5.94
N ALA A 35 15.71 -3.89 4.81
CA ALA A 35 16.59 -3.28 3.84
C ALA A 35 15.76 -2.45 2.84
N VAL A 36 16.01 -1.15 2.78
CA VAL A 36 15.38 -0.21 1.84
C VAL A 36 16.42 0.26 0.85
N ILE A 37 16.20 0.01 -0.43
CA ILE A 37 17.08 0.39 -1.51
C ILE A 37 16.41 1.51 -2.31
N GLN A 38 17.11 2.63 -2.48
CA GLN A 38 16.71 3.73 -3.36
C GLN A 38 17.81 3.91 -4.42
N VAL A 39 17.42 4.00 -5.69
CA VAL A 39 18.32 4.32 -6.81
C VAL A 39 17.97 5.72 -7.31
N GLY A 40 18.98 6.60 -7.36
CA GLY A 40 18.78 8.01 -7.69
C GLY A 40 18.25 8.85 -6.54
N ASN A 41 17.97 10.12 -6.81
CA ASN A 41 17.66 11.15 -5.80
C ASN A 41 16.27 11.78 -6.00
N ASP A 42 15.26 10.98 -6.39
CA ASP A 42 13.88 11.52 -6.49
C ASP A 42 13.40 12.05 -5.14
N PRO A 43 13.03 13.34 -5.03
CA PRO A 43 12.67 13.96 -3.75
C PRO A 43 11.42 13.33 -3.11
N ALA A 44 10.46 12.85 -3.91
CA ALA A 44 9.27 12.20 -3.39
C ALA A 44 9.62 10.85 -2.77
N SER A 45 10.44 10.04 -3.45
CA SER A 45 10.96 8.77 -2.96
C SER A 45 11.74 8.93 -1.66
N SER A 46 12.57 9.95 -1.55
CA SER A 46 13.37 10.24 -0.34
C SER A 46 12.50 10.55 0.89
N VAL A 47 11.34 11.18 0.70
CA VAL A 47 10.37 11.39 1.80
C VAL A 47 9.78 10.05 2.27
N TYR A 48 9.42 9.16 1.34
CA TYR A 48 8.88 7.84 1.68
C TYR A 48 9.92 6.97 2.39
N VAL A 49 11.16 6.92 1.89
CA VAL A 49 12.27 6.19 2.53
C VAL A 49 12.49 6.67 3.97
N ARG A 50 12.53 7.98 4.19
CA ARG A 50 12.67 8.57 5.54
C ARG A 50 11.53 8.19 6.47
N ASN A 51 10.29 8.19 5.97
CA ASN A 51 9.13 7.81 6.77
C ASN A 51 9.13 6.31 7.11
N LYS A 52 9.59 5.45 6.20
CA LYS A 52 9.78 4.01 6.44
C LYS A 52 10.84 3.76 7.52
N LYS A 53 11.99 4.45 7.42
CA LYS A 53 13.05 4.39 8.45
C LYS A 53 12.52 4.77 9.84
N ARG A 54 11.81 5.90 9.95
CA ARG A 54 11.20 6.32 11.22
C ARG A 54 10.19 5.32 11.76
N ALA A 55 9.44 4.65 10.86
CA ALA A 55 8.49 3.62 11.28
C ALA A 55 9.20 2.38 11.80
N CYS A 56 10.31 1.94 11.19
CA CYS A 56 11.17 0.87 11.71
C CYS A 56 11.70 1.21 13.10
N GLU A 57 12.29 2.41 13.25
CA GLU A 57 12.80 2.90 14.54
C GLU A 57 11.70 2.93 15.61
N TYR A 58 10.47 3.35 15.24
CA TYR A 58 9.34 3.44 16.17
C TYR A 58 8.90 2.08 16.70
N ILE A 59 8.77 1.07 15.82
CA ILE A 59 8.35 -0.28 16.24
C ILE A 59 9.52 -1.12 16.75
N GLY A 60 10.76 -0.67 16.56
CA GLY A 60 11.96 -1.30 17.11
C GLY A 60 12.61 -2.33 16.21
N ILE A 61 12.38 -2.36 14.89
CA ILE A 61 13.16 -3.15 13.94
C ILE A 61 14.30 -2.33 13.34
N ASP A 62 15.37 -3.00 12.92
CA ASP A 62 16.51 -2.32 12.29
C ASP A 62 16.14 -1.85 10.87
N SER A 63 16.71 -0.72 10.45
CA SER A 63 16.54 -0.18 9.11
C SER A 63 17.89 -0.02 8.42
N LEU A 64 18.11 -0.79 7.36
CA LEU A 64 19.30 -0.71 6.51
C LEU A 64 18.95 0.08 5.25
N SER A 65 19.53 1.26 5.09
CA SER A 65 19.26 2.12 3.94
C SER A 65 20.43 2.05 2.95
N TYR A 66 20.10 1.76 1.70
CA TYR A 66 21.03 1.73 0.56
C TYR A 66 20.63 2.80 -0.43
N GLU A 67 21.36 3.90 -0.44
CA GLU A 67 21.17 5.00 -1.38
C GLU A 67 22.19 4.83 -2.51
N LEU A 68 21.72 4.41 -3.68
CA LEU A 68 22.55 4.13 -4.84
C LEU A 68 22.50 5.31 -5.82
N PRO A 69 23.62 5.61 -6.52
CA PRO A 69 23.63 6.62 -7.60
C PRO A 69 22.59 6.32 -8.70
N GLU A 70 22.18 7.36 -9.43
CA GLU A 70 21.23 7.22 -10.55
C GLU A 70 21.81 6.36 -11.68
N GLU A 71 23.14 6.37 -11.83
CA GLU A 71 23.90 5.61 -12.83
C GLU A 71 24.08 4.12 -12.46
N THR A 72 23.57 3.69 -11.31
CA THR A 72 23.67 2.29 -10.88
C THR A 72 23.07 1.37 -11.93
N SER A 73 23.86 0.40 -12.37
CA SER A 73 23.44 -0.58 -13.37
C SER A 73 22.45 -1.60 -12.74
N GLN A 74 21.65 -2.22 -13.62
CA GLN A 74 20.76 -3.31 -13.18
C GLN A 74 21.55 -4.45 -12.52
N ASP A 75 22.71 -4.82 -13.05
CA ASP A 75 23.53 -5.92 -12.52
C ASP A 75 24.06 -5.61 -11.10
N GLU A 76 24.45 -4.37 -10.84
CA GLU A 76 24.86 -3.94 -9.48
C GLU A 76 23.71 -3.98 -8.51
N LEU A 77 22.52 -3.52 -8.90
CA LEU A 77 21.31 -3.59 -8.07
C LEU A 77 20.90 -5.05 -7.78
N LEU A 78 20.91 -5.91 -8.79
CA LEU A 78 20.61 -7.33 -8.63
C LEU A 78 21.64 -8.05 -7.75
N ALA A 79 22.93 -7.71 -7.85
CA ALA A 79 23.97 -8.25 -6.98
C ALA A 79 23.76 -7.84 -5.50
N LEU A 80 23.35 -6.60 -5.25
CA LEU A 80 22.99 -6.15 -3.90
C LEU A 80 21.77 -6.92 -3.36
N ILE A 81 20.73 -7.10 -4.17
CA ILE A 81 19.54 -7.87 -3.77
C ILE A 81 19.91 -9.32 -3.45
N ASP A 82 20.74 -9.97 -4.28
CA ASP A 82 21.21 -11.35 -4.03
C ASP A 82 21.98 -11.45 -2.72
N LYS A 83 22.84 -10.48 -2.41
CA LYS A 83 23.51 -10.41 -1.11
C LYS A 83 22.51 -10.31 0.03
N LEU A 84 21.55 -9.39 -0.04
CA LEU A 84 20.54 -9.18 1.00
C LEU A 84 19.60 -10.37 1.18
N ASN A 85 19.30 -11.10 0.10
CA ASN A 85 18.55 -12.35 0.18
C ASN A 85 19.25 -13.40 1.05
N LYS A 86 20.58 -13.40 1.12
CA LYS A 86 21.40 -14.35 1.88
C LYS A 86 21.65 -13.91 3.33
N GLU A 87 21.43 -12.65 3.67
CA GLU A 87 21.64 -12.12 5.01
C GLU A 87 20.47 -12.53 5.94
N GLU A 88 20.71 -13.37 6.93
CA GLU A 88 19.67 -13.88 7.86
C GLU A 88 19.00 -12.78 8.66
N HIS A 89 19.75 -11.75 9.06
CA HIS A 89 19.22 -10.61 9.80
C HIS A 89 18.24 -9.76 8.99
N VAL A 90 18.36 -9.74 7.65
CA VAL A 90 17.43 -9.04 6.75
C VAL A 90 16.17 -9.86 6.57
N LYS A 91 15.08 -9.42 7.17
CA LYS A 91 13.76 -10.08 7.10
C LYS A 91 12.88 -9.52 5.98
N GLY A 92 13.13 -8.27 5.56
CA GLY A 92 12.42 -7.64 4.45
C GLY A 92 13.37 -6.88 3.53
N ILE A 93 13.08 -6.92 2.23
CA ILE A 93 13.77 -6.13 1.20
C ILE A 93 12.72 -5.30 0.47
N LEU A 94 13.00 -4.01 0.32
CA LEU A 94 12.17 -3.09 -0.40
C LEU A 94 13.04 -2.28 -1.37
N VAL A 95 12.68 -2.29 -2.63
CA VAL A 95 13.27 -1.41 -3.65
C VAL A 95 12.27 -0.30 -3.94
N GLN A 96 12.64 0.94 -3.64
CA GLN A 96 11.76 2.10 -3.81
C GLN A 96 11.52 2.40 -5.28
N LEU A 97 10.27 2.30 -5.71
CA LEU A 97 9.83 2.70 -7.06
C LEU A 97 9.47 4.20 -7.12
N PRO A 98 9.55 4.82 -8.30
CA PRO A 98 10.02 4.27 -9.58
C PRO A 98 11.54 4.14 -9.64
N LEU A 99 12.03 3.23 -10.51
CA LEU A 99 13.45 3.07 -10.79
C LEU A 99 13.88 3.98 -11.96
N PRO A 100 15.18 4.36 -12.05
CA PRO A 100 15.71 5.08 -13.20
C PRO A 100 15.53 4.31 -14.52
N ASN A 101 15.50 5.05 -15.63
CA ASN A 101 15.41 4.46 -16.96
C ASN A 101 16.58 3.49 -17.21
N GLY A 102 16.28 2.33 -17.78
CA GLY A 102 17.26 1.29 -18.09
C GLY A 102 17.32 0.15 -17.07
N ILE A 103 16.62 0.26 -15.94
CA ILE A 103 16.44 -0.84 -14.98
C ILE A 103 15.05 -1.45 -15.19
N ASP A 104 15.00 -2.76 -15.37
CA ASP A 104 13.77 -3.52 -15.51
C ASP A 104 13.15 -3.78 -14.10
N GLU A 105 12.06 -3.08 -13.79
CA GLU A 105 11.35 -3.22 -12.51
C GLU A 105 10.87 -4.66 -12.26
N ASP A 106 10.39 -5.36 -13.29
CA ASP A 106 9.94 -6.75 -13.17
C ASP A 106 11.10 -7.70 -12.84
N ALA A 107 12.27 -7.49 -13.42
CA ALA A 107 13.48 -8.25 -13.09
C ALA A 107 13.91 -8.01 -11.64
N VAL A 108 13.87 -6.76 -11.18
CA VAL A 108 14.19 -6.38 -9.79
C VAL A 108 13.23 -7.01 -8.79
N ILE A 109 11.91 -6.93 -9.03
CA ILE A 109 10.89 -7.54 -8.18
C ILE A 109 11.11 -9.06 -8.08
N ARG A 110 11.39 -9.73 -9.19
CA ARG A 110 11.64 -11.18 -9.24
C ARG A 110 12.95 -11.61 -8.56
N ALA A 111 13.92 -10.73 -8.44
CA ALA A 111 15.18 -11.01 -7.78
C ALA A 111 15.07 -11.03 -6.24
N ILE A 112 14.08 -10.34 -5.69
CA ILE A 112 13.80 -10.37 -4.25
C ILE A 112 13.24 -11.75 -3.89
N SER A 113 13.77 -12.40 -2.84
CA SER A 113 13.18 -13.63 -2.34
C SER A 113 11.72 -13.42 -1.94
N PRO A 114 10.76 -14.29 -2.38
CA PRO A 114 9.36 -14.18 -1.98
C PRO A 114 9.17 -14.08 -0.46
N LYS A 115 10.06 -14.71 0.31
CA LYS A 115 10.04 -14.68 1.79
C LYS A 115 10.52 -13.34 2.37
N LYS A 116 11.12 -12.47 1.57
CA LYS A 116 11.61 -11.13 1.96
C LYS A 116 10.94 -10.00 1.20
N ASP A 117 10.01 -10.32 0.28
CA ASP A 117 9.22 -9.36 -0.49
C ASP A 117 8.10 -8.76 0.37
N VAL A 118 8.48 -7.89 1.30
CA VAL A 118 7.53 -7.26 2.24
C VAL A 118 6.60 -6.23 1.63
N ASP A 119 6.82 -5.82 0.37
CA ASP A 119 5.85 -5.03 -0.40
C ASP A 119 4.73 -5.90 -1.01
N GLY A 120 4.95 -7.22 -1.13
CA GLY A 120 3.98 -8.17 -1.69
C GLY A 120 3.79 -8.05 -3.20
N PHE A 121 4.86 -7.74 -3.94
CA PHE A 121 4.82 -7.55 -5.40
C PHE A 121 5.37 -8.76 -6.17
N HIS A 122 6.11 -9.64 -5.51
CA HIS A 122 6.66 -10.83 -6.15
C HIS A 122 5.53 -11.71 -6.70
N PRO A 123 5.66 -12.24 -7.93
CA PRO A 123 4.61 -13.06 -8.56
C PRO A 123 4.13 -14.25 -7.71
N GLU A 124 4.99 -14.83 -6.88
CA GLU A 124 4.64 -15.90 -5.96
C GLU A 124 3.68 -15.43 -4.87
N ASN A 125 3.94 -14.26 -4.25
CA ASN A 125 3.05 -13.64 -3.25
C ASN A 125 1.72 -13.20 -3.88
N VAL A 126 1.77 -12.63 -5.08
CA VAL A 126 0.56 -12.26 -5.85
C VAL A 126 -0.26 -13.50 -6.20
N GLY A 127 0.39 -14.60 -6.61
CA GLY A 127 -0.26 -15.88 -6.86
C GLY A 127 -0.88 -16.48 -5.61
N ALA A 128 -0.16 -16.45 -4.49
CA ALA A 128 -0.66 -16.90 -3.20
C ALA A 128 -1.90 -16.11 -2.74
N LEU A 129 -1.88 -14.78 -2.89
CA LEU A 129 -3.04 -13.94 -2.65
C LEU A 129 -4.24 -14.37 -3.50
N MET A 130 -4.03 -14.59 -4.79
CA MET A 130 -5.10 -14.95 -5.73
C MET A 130 -5.80 -16.27 -5.38
N ILE A 131 -5.06 -17.26 -4.89
CA ILE A 131 -5.60 -18.60 -4.57
C ILE A 131 -5.85 -18.82 -3.07
N GLY A 132 -5.74 -17.78 -2.26
CA GLY A 132 -6.03 -17.83 -0.82
C GLY A 132 -4.97 -18.53 0.03
N GLN A 133 -3.74 -18.64 -0.48
CA GLN A 133 -2.59 -19.18 0.27
C GLN A 133 -1.88 -18.08 1.07
N LYS A 134 -0.98 -18.50 1.97
CA LYS A 134 -0.12 -17.59 2.73
C LYS A 134 0.90 -16.93 1.81
N GLY A 135 1.17 -15.67 2.03
CA GLY A 135 2.12 -14.83 1.32
C GLY A 135 1.94 -13.39 1.74
N TYR A 136 2.93 -12.53 1.46
CA TYR A 136 2.80 -11.12 1.78
C TYR A 136 1.78 -10.44 0.88
N ILE A 137 0.94 -9.62 1.48
CA ILE A 137 -0.08 -8.86 0.79
C ILE A 137 0.46 -7.47 0.50
N SER A 138 0.21 -6.96 -0.73
CA SER A 138 0.55 -5.59 -1.10
C SER A 138 0.04 -4.60 -0.05
N CYS A 139 0.93 -3.73 0.43
CA CYS A 139 0.71 -2.91 1.62
C CYS A 139 -0.49 -1.96 1.50
N THR A 140 -0.65 -1.27 0.36
CA THR A 140 -1.76 -0.32 0.18
C THR A 140 -3.13 -1.02 0.20
N PRO A 141 -3.38 -2.09 -0.55
CA PRO A 141 -4.63 -2.85 -0.47
C PRO A 141 -4.90 -3.43 0.93
N ALA A 142 -3.88 -3.99 1.60
CA ALA A 142 -4.01 -4.47 2.97
C ALA A 142 -4.42 -3.34 3.93
N GLY A 143 -3.82 -2.16 3.77
CA GLY A 143 -4.16 -0.97 4.54
C GLY A 143 -5.60 -0.51 4.33
N ILE A 144 -6.13 -0.61 3.12
CA ILE A 144 -7.53 -0.26 2.83
C ILE A 144 -8.49 -1.21 3.56
N ILE A 145 -8.21 -2.51 3.59
CA ILE A 145 -9.01 -3.46 4.37
C ILE A 145 -8.99 -3.09 5.86
N GLN A 146 -7.83 -2.73 6.41
CA GLN A 146 -7.73 -2.29 7.81
C GLN A 146 -8.50 -0.99 8.06
N LEU A 147 -8.48 -0.02 7.13
CA LEU A 147 -9.28 1.20 7.22
C LEU A 147 -10.78 0.87 7.32
N LEU A 148 -11.28 0.02 6.45
CA LEU A 148 -12.69 -0.37 6.44
C LEU A 148 -13.08 -1.08 7.74
N LYS A 149 -12.32 -2.12 8.13
CA LYS A 149 -12.62 -2.92 9.33
C LYS A 149 -12.52 -2.12 10.63
N ARG A 150 -11.49 -1.29 10.80
CA ARG A 150 -11.29 -0.48 12.02
C ARG A 150 -12.14 0.80 12.05
N SER A 151 -12.92 1.05 11.00
CA SER A 151 -13.95 2.09 10.94
C SER A 151 -15.36 1.51 11.01
N ASP A 152 -15.50 0.22 11.37
CA ASP A 152 -16.78 -0.49 11.47
C ASP A 152 -17.63 -0.42 10.19
N ILE A 153 -16.95 -0.51 9.03
CA ILE A 153 -17.60 -0.50 7.72
C ILE A 153 -17.77 -1.94 7.24
N ASP A 154 -19.01 -2.36 7.09
CA ASP A 154 -19.36 -3.68 6.56
C ASP A 154 -18.93 -3.82 5.08
N ILE A 155 -18.24 -4.92 4.77
CA ILE A 155 -17.78 -5.24 3.43
C ILE A 155 -18.63 -6.36 2.83
N GLU A 156 -19.04 -7.33 3.65
CA GLU A 156 -19.78 -8.51 3.22
C GLU A 156 -21.10 -8.12 2.53
N GLY A 157 -21.32 -8.70 1.35
CA GLY A 157 -22.50 -8.47 0.53
C GLY A 157 -22.55 -7.11 -0.18
N LYS A 158 -21.57 -6.22 0.02
CA LYS A 158 -21.51 -4.91 -0.64
C LYS A 158 -21.00 -4.99 -2.06
N HIS A 159 -21.50 -4.11 -2.91
CA HIS A 159 -20.93 -3.91 -4.24
C HIS A 159 -19.75 -2.94 -4.14
N CYS A 160 -18.56 -3.46 -4.37
CA CYS A 160 -17.32 -2.70 -4.42
C CYS A 160 -16.93 -2.41 -5.87
N VAL A 161 -16.83 -1.14 -6.23
CA VAL A 161 -16.28 -0.71 -7.52
C VAL A 161 -14.87 -0.17 -7.31
N ILE A 162 -13.91 -0.73 -8.05
CA ILE A 162 -12.51 -0.32 -8.02
C ILE A 162 -12.19 0.40 -9.32
N VAL A 163 -11.81 1.68 -9.22
CA VAL A 163 -11.37 2.48 -10.35
C VAL A 163 -9.85 2.43 -10.41
N GLY A 164 -9.33 1.57 -11.29
CA GLY A 164 -7.91 1.27 -11.45
C GLY A 164 -7.64 -0.23 -11.49
N ARG A 165 -6.59 -0.64 -12.23
CA ARG A 165 -6.22 -2.06 -12.41
C ARG A 165 -4.71 -2.30 -12.35
N SER A 166 -3.98 -1.49 -11.61
CA SER A 166 -2.54 -1.68 -11.42
C SER A 166 -2.23 -3.01 -10.72
N ASN A 167 -1.03 -3.53 -10.94
CA ASN A 167 -0.57 -4.76 -10.27
C ASN A 167 -0.38 -4.54 -8.76
N ILE A 168 -0.06 -3.30 -8.36
CA ILE A 168 0.29 -2.96 -6.98
C ILE A 168 -0.91 -2.56 -6.12
N VAL A 169 -2.04 -2.12 -6.73
CA VAL A 169 -3.24 -1.70 -5.99
C VAL A 169 -4.52 -2.33 -6.54
N GLY A 170 -4.91 -2.01 -7.78
CA GLY A 170 -6.25 -2.33 -8.28
C GLY A 170 -6.56 -3.82 -8.32
N LYS A 171 -5.64 -4.64 -8.85
CA LYS A 171 -5.81 -6.11 -8.91
C LYS A 171 -5.79 -6.76 -7.51
N PRO A 172 -4.77 -6.53 -6.66
CA PRO A 172 -4.78 -7.11 -5.31
C PRO A 172 -5.95 -6.63 -4.47
N MET A 173 -6.40 -5.37 -4.63
CA MET A 173 -7.59 -4.86 -3.94
C MET A 173 -8.86 -5.63 -4.32
N ALA A 174 -9.01 -5.97 -5.61
CA ALA A 174 -10.15 -6.75 -6.06
C ALA A 174 -10.21 -8.13 -5.38
N ILE A 175 -9.07 -8.80 -5.27
CA ILE A 175 -8.99 -10.10 -4.61
C ILE A 175 -9.26 -9.98 -3.10
N LEU A 176 -8.73 -8.95 -2.45
CA LEU A 176 -8.99 -8.73 -1.02
C LEU A 176 -10.46 -8.44 -0.73
N MET A 177 -11.12 -7.58 -1.50
CA MET A 177 -12.55 -7.31 -1.35
C MET A 177 -13.40 -8.57 -1.62
N LEU A 178 -13.01 -9.38 -2.61
CA LEU A 178 -13.67 -10.66 -2.87
C LEU A 178 -13.50 -11.64 -1.68
N ARG A 179 -12.34 -11.67 -1.03
CA ARG A 179 -12.09 -12.49 0.18
C ARG A 179 -12.89 -12.02 1.39
N GLU A 180 -13.26 -10.74 1.42
CA GLU A 180 -14.16 -10.18 2.42
C GLU A 180 -15.66 -10.29 2.03
N ASN A 181 -15.99 -11.16 1.05
CA ASN A 181 -17.34 -11.44 0.58
C ASN A 181 -18.04 -10.25 -0.12
N ALA A 182 -17.30 -9.30 -0.67
CA ALA A 182 -17.89 -8.26 -1.53
C ALA A 182 -18.14 -8.77 -2.95
N THR A 183 -19.13 -8.19 -3.63
CA THR A 183 -19.24 -8.28 -5.10
C THR A 183 -18.34 -7.21 -5.71
N VAL A 184 -17.42 -7.59 -6.60
CA VAL A 184 -16.37 -6.67 -7.08
C VAL A 184 -16.49 -6.38 -8.56
N THR A 185 -16.47 -5.11 -8.92
CA THR A 185 -16.33 -4.62 -10.29
C THR A 185 -15.04 -3.84 -10.44
N VAL A 186 -14.14 -4.26 -11.35
CA VAL A 186 -12.90 -3.53 -11.64
C VAL A 186 -13.07 -2.71 -12.92
N THR A 187 -12.80 -1.42 -12.84
CA THR A 187 -12.88 -0.47 -13.96
C THR A 187 -11.53 0.11 -14.32
N HIS A 188 -11.41 0.65 -15.53
CA HIS A 188 -10.16 1.17 -16.06
C HIS A 188 -10.40 2.16 -17.21
N SER A 189 -9.34 2.74 -17.77
CA SER A 189 -9.40 3.75 -18.83
C SER A 189 -10.11 3.32 -20.13
N LYS A 190 -10.44 2.03 -20.30
CA LYS A 190 -11.20 1.51 -21.44
C LYS A 190 -12.62 1.10 -21.06
N THR A 191 -13.01 1.27 -19.80
CA THR A 191 -14.37 0.97 -19.34
C THR A 191 -15.35 1.98 -19.96
N ARG A 192 -16.41 1.46 -20.56
CA ARG A 192 -17.54 2.28 -21.02
C ARG A 192 -18.47 2.54 -19.85
N ASN A 193 -19.18 3.68 -19.88
CA ASN A 193 -20.16 4.05 -18.85
C ASN A 193 -19.58 4.05 -17.42
N LEU A 194 -18.36 4.56 -17.27
CA LEU A 194 -17.65 4.53 -15.99
C LEU A 194 -18.45 5.21 -14.86
N LYS A 195 -19.11 6.33 -15.15
CA LYS A 195 -19.91 7.08 -14.15
C LYS A 195 -21.08 6.24 -13.62
N GLU A 196 -21.80 5.60 -14.51
CA GLU A 196 -22.94 4.76 -14.19
C GLU A 196 -22.53 3.57 -13.31
N ILE A 197 -21.42 2.90 -13.68
CA ILE A 197 -20.86 1.79 -12.89
C ILE A 197 -20.43 2.27 -11.51
N CYS A 198 -19.74 3.41 -11.41
CA CYS A 198 -19.31 3.94 -10.12
C CYS A 198 -20.50 4.31 -9.21
N LYS A 199 -21.62 4.80 -9.77
CA LYS A 199 -22.86 5.08 -9.03
C LYS A 199 -23.57 3.86 -8.44
N GLU A 200 -23.22 2.66 -8.87
CA GLU A 200 -23.75 1.42 -8.30
C GLU A 200 -23.00 0.99 -7.03
N ALA A 201 -21.83 1.61 -6.75
CA ALA A 201 -20.95 1.21 -5.68
C ALA A 201 -21.51 1.54 -4.29
N ASP A 202 -21.55 0.58 -3.40
CA ASP A 202 -21.65 0.79 -1.96
C ASP A 202 -20.29 1.23 -1.39
N ILE A 203 -19.20 0.65 -1.94
CA ILE A 203 -17.83 1.02 -1.63
C ILE A 203 -17.11 1.35 -2.94
N LEU A 204 -16.66 2.60 -3.09
CA LEU A 204 -15.91 3.07 -4.25
C LEU A 204 -14.44 3.26 -3.87
N ILE A 205 -13.54 2.51 -4.51
CA ILE A 205 -12.09 2.61 -4.29
C ILE A 205 -11.45 3.20 -5.52
N VAL A 206 -10.77 4.35 -5.38
CA VAL A 206 -10.21 5.11 -6.50
C VAL A 206 -8.69 5.09 -6.45
N ALA A 207 -8.06 4.48 -7.46
CA ALA A 207 -6.61 4.28 -7.56
C ALA A 207 -6.13 4.42 -9.01
N ILE A 208 -6.27 5.61 -9.58
CA ILE A 208 -5.96 5.89 -11.00
C ILE A 208 -4.82 6.88 -11.21
N GLY A 209 -4.36 7.56 -10.15
CA GLY A 209 -3.30 8.55 -10.23
C GLY A 209 -3.68 9.78 -11.09
N LYS A 210 -4.94 10.20 -11.05
CA LYS A 210 -5.44 11.38 -11.76
C LYS A 210 -6.11 12.33 -10.79
N LYS A 211 -5.42 13.44 -10.53
CA LYS A 211 -5.87 14.48 -9.60
C LYS A 211 -7.33 14.86 -9.83
N GLU A 212 -8.14 14.71 -8.75
CA GLU A 212 -9.53 15.19 -8.67
C GLU A 212 -10.42 14.76 -9.87
N PHE A 213 -10.18 13.54 -10.37
CA PHE A 213 -10.90 13.02 -11.53
C PHE A 213 -12.32 12.57 -11.16
N ILE A 214 -12.53 12.02 -9.97
CA ILE A 214 -13.85 11.58 -9.49
C ILE A 214 -14.55 12.75 -8.79
N ASP A 215 -15.63 13.22 -9.38
CA ASP A 215 -16.53 14.24 -8.84
C ASP A 215 -17.86 13.62 -8.33
N ALA A 216 -18.77 14.46 -7.81
CA ALA A 216 -20.08 14.05 -7.31
C ALA A 216 -20.90 13.22 -8.33
N SER A 217 -20.67 13.40 -9.63
CA SER A 217 -21.41 12.68 -10.68
C SER A 217 -21.05 11.20 -10.79
N TYR A 218 -19.99 10.74 -10.10
CA TYR A 218 -19.57 9.33 -10.05
C TYR A 218 -20.04 8.58 -8.79
N VAL A 219 -20.56 9.29 -7.80
CA VAL A 219 -20.79 8.73 -6.46
C VAL A 219 -22.28 8.57 -6.18
N LYS A 220 -22.63 7.45 -5.58
CA LYS A 220 -23.96 7.15 -5.06
C LYS A 220 -24.12 7.79 -3.68
N ASP A 221 -25.32 8.32 -3.39
CA ASP A 221 -25.64 8.80 -2.04
C ASP A 221 -25.45 7.69 -1.00
N GLY A 222 -24.76 8.00 0.07
CA GLY A 222 -24.46 7.06 1.16
C GLY A 222 -23.30 6.10 0.87
N ALA A 223 -22.59 6.22 -0.26
CA ALA A 223 -21.44 5.38 -0.54
C ALA A 223 -20.27 5.61 0.43
N VAL A 224 -19.44 4.58 0.61
CA VAL A 224 -18.11 4.69 1.22
C VAL A 224 -17.10 4.96 0.12
N VAL A 225 -16.27 6.00 0.26
CA VAL A 225 -15.27 6.36 -0.75
C VAL A 225 -13.85 6.27 -0.18
N ILE A 226 -13.02 5.47 -0.83
CA ILE A 226 -11.60 5.30 -0.49
C ILE A 226 -10.76 5.92 -1.62
N ASP A 227 -10.11 7.04 -1.32
CA ASP A 227 -9.21 7.72 -2.23
C ASP A 227 -7.77 7.30 -1.98
N VAL A 228 -7.18 6.60 -2.95
CA VAL A 228 -5.79 6.12 -2.90
C VAL A 228 -4.82 7.14 -3.51
N GLY A 229 -5.34 8.08 -4.28
CA GLY A 229 -4.55 9.07 -5.00
C GLY A 229 -3.75 9.98 -4.06
N ILE A 230 -2.54 10.34 -4.47
CA ILE A 230 -1.73 11.36 -3.81
C ILE A 230 -1.08 12.21 -4.89
N HIS A 231 -1.50 13.48 -4.96
CA HIS A 231 -0.96 14.48 -5.87
C HIS A 231 -0.45 15.66 -5.06
N ARG A 232 0.66 16.23 -5.49
CA ARG A 232 1.25 17.42 -4.89
C ARG A 232 1.22 18.55 -5.91
N ASP A 233 0.62 19.66 -5.56
CA ASP A 233 0.63 20.85 -6.40
C ASP A 233 1.89 21.71 -6.20
N GLU A 234 2.00 22.79 -6.95
CA GLU A 234 3.12 23.74 -6.90
C GLU A 234 3.29 24.39 -5.51
N ASN A 235 2.22 24.47 -4.72
CA ASN A 235 2.21 25.02 -3.37
C ASN A 235 2.43 23.93 -2.29
N ASN A 236 2.84 22.72 -2.68
CA ASN A 236 2.97 21.57 -1.80
C ASN A 236 1.67 21.08 -1.14
N LYS A 237 0.51 21.55 -1.58
CA LYS A 237 -0.78 21.04 -1.11
C LYS A 237 -1.03 19.65 -1.70
N LEU A 238 -1.46 18.72 -0.84
CA LEU A 238 -1.82 17.37 -1.26
C LEU A 238 -3.30 17.26 -1.57
N SER A 239 -3.62 16.52 -2.63
CA SER A 239 -4.98 16.15 -3.03
C SER A 239 -4.99 14.71 -3.55
N GLY A 240 -6.16 14.11 -3.66
CA GLY A 240 -6.33 12.76 -4.17
C GLY A 240 -6.83 12.69 -5.61
N ASP A 241 -7.32 11.51 -5.97
CA ASP A 241 -8.00 11.24 -7.23
C ASP A 241 -9.47 11.72 -7.19
N VAL A 242 -10.00 11.98 -5.98
CA VAL A 242 -11.39 12.38 -5.72
C VAL A 242 -11.46 13.88 -5.43
N LYS A 243 -12.45 14.57 -5.98
CA LYS A 243 -12.80 15.94 -5.61
C LYS A 243 -13.50 15.93 -4.24
N PHE A 244 -12.71 15.99 -3.19
CA PHE A 244 -13.15 15.77 -1.82
C PHE A 244 -14.37 16.62 -1.44
N ASP A 245 -14.30 17.94 -1.68
CA ASP A 245 -15.34 18.90 -1.26
C ASP A 245 -16.69 18.67 -1.97
N GLU A 246 -16.68 18.11 -3.20
CA GLU A 246 -17.90 17.79 -3.95
C GLU A 246 -18.48 16.42 -3.54
N VAL A 247 -17.62 15.48 -3.13
CA VAL A 247 -17.98 14.07 -2.90
C VAL A 247 -18.33 13.81 -1.42
N GLU A 248 -17.63 14.43 -0.48
CA GLU A 248 -17.85 14.23 0.96
C GLU A 248 -19.32 14.39 1.38
N PRO A 249 -20.07 15.39 0.91
CA PRO A 249 -21.46 15.56 1.32
C PRO A 249 -22.40 14.41 0.92
N LEU A 250 -22.01 13.61 -0.08
CA LEU A 250 -22.79 12.45 -0.57
C LEU A 250 -22.44 11.15 0.17
N CYS A 251 -21.28 11.10 0.83
CA CYS A 251 -20.75 9.87 1.40
C CYS A 251 -21.33 9.55 2.79
N SER A 252 -21.42 8.25 3.11
CA SER A 252 -21.52 7.80 4.50
C SER A 252 -20.16 7.84 5.20
N ALA A 253 -19.08 7.50 4.47
CA ALA A 253 -17.70 7.59 4.94
C ALA A 253 -16.74 7.89 3.78
N ILE A 254 -15.65 8.61 4.07
CA ILE A 254 -14.64 8.96 3.06
C ILE A 254 -13.25 9.08 3.70
N THR A 255 -12.20 8.69 2.96
CA THR A 255 -10.82 8.93 3.36
C THR A 255 -10.38 10.35 2.99
N PRO A 256 -9.73 11.10 3.89
CA PRO A 256 -9.12 12.38 3.55
C PRO A 256 -7.76 12.19 2.84
N VAL A 257 -7.37 13.15 2.01
CA VAL A 257 -6.01 13.26 1.47
C VAL A 257 -5.44 14.64 1.81
N PRO A 258 -4.38 14.72 2.64
CA PRO A 258 -3.63 13.63 3.28
C PRO A 258 -4.32 13.05 4.52
N GLY A 259 -3.88 11.86 4.93
CA GLY A 259 -4.26 11.29 6.23
C GLY A 259 -5.18 10.07 6.16
N GLY A 260 -5.61 9.66 4.95
CA GLY A 260 -6.35 8.43 4.72
C GLY A 260 -5.43 7.24 4.41
N VAL A 261 -5.35 6.82 3.15
CA VAL A 261 -4.64 5.59 2.73
C VAL A 261 -3.12 5.68 2.91
N GLY A 262 -2.49 6.83 2.64
CA GLY A 262 -1.03 6.95 2.66
C GLY A 262 -0.33 6.46 3.94
N PRO A 263 -0.75 6.85 5.15
CA PRO A 263 -0.19 6.35 6.39
C PRO A 263 -0.30 4.84 6.56
N MET A 264 -1.34 4.22 6.02
CA MET A 264 -1.60 2.79 6.13
C MET A 264 -0.61 1.94 5.35
N THR A 265 -0.14 2.41 4.19
CA THR A 265 0.87 1.70 3.40
C THR A 265 2.13 1.43 4.23
N ILE A 266 2.57 2.41 5.03
CA ILE A 266 3.75 2.26 5.89
C ILE A 266 3.43 1.32 7.08
N ALA A 267 2.24 1.42 7.68
CA ALA A 267 1.86 0.52 8.77
C ALA A 267 1.81 -0.95 8.30
N MET A 268 1.27 -1.21 7.11
CA MET A 268 1.22 -2.56 6.55
C MET A 268 2.59 -3.08 6.12
N LEU A 269 3.48 -2.22 5.65
CA LEU A 269 4.88 -2.61 5.43
C LEU A 269 5.53 -3.07 6.74
N MET A 270 5.32 -2.34 7.83
CA MET A 270 5.82 -2.76 9.16
C MET A 270 5.19 -4.08 9.60
N ASN A 271 3.89 -4.27 9.36
CA ASN A 271 3.21 -5.54 9.63
C ASN A 271 3.85 -6.70 8.86
N ASN A 272 4.11 -6.55 7.57
CA ASN A 272 4.75 -7.58 6.75
C ASN A 272 6.19 -7.87 7.24
N CYS A 273 6.94 -6.85 7.68
CA CYS A 273 8.26 -7.05 8.28
C CYS A 273 8.20 -7.86 9.58
N VAL A 274 7.22 -7.58 10.46
CA VAL A 274 7.03 -8.33 11.71
C VAL A 274 6.57 -9.75 11.42
N GLU A 275 5.68 -9.94 10.45
CA GLU A 275 5.28 -11.28 9.99
C GLU A 275 6.49 -12.08 9.46
N ALA A 276 7.41 -11.44 8.73
CA ALA A 276 8.65 -12.07 8.28
C ALA A 276 9.55 -12.53 9.43
N MET A 277 9.52 -11.84 10.57
CA MET A 277 10.27 -12.25 11.77
C MET A 277 9.66 -13.45 12.48
N ARG A 278 8.35 -13.69 12.36
CA ARG A 278 7.65 -14.85 12.97
C ARG A 278 7.89 -16.16 12.26
N HIS A 279 8.33 -16.14 11.01
CA HIS A 279 8.43 -17.32 10.13
C HIS A 279 9.87 -17.88 10.06
N GLU A 280 10.62 -17.82 11.15
CA GLU A 280 11.90 -18.55 11.33
C GLU A 280 11.72 -20.02 11.58
#